data_5aaafa67811899cfb2e19315def8994e
#
_entry.id   5aaafa67811899cfb2e19315def8994e
#
_cell.length_a   1.000
_cell.length_b   1.000
_cell.length_c   1.000
_cell.angle_alpha   90.00
_cell.angle_beta   90.00
_cell.angle_gamma   90.00
#
_symmetry.space_group_name_H-M   'P 1'
#
loop_
_entity.id
_entity.type
_entity.pdbx_description
1 polymer ?
#
loop_
_entity_poly.entity_id
_entity_poly.type
_entity_poly.pdbx_seq_one_letter_code
_entity_poly.pdbx_strand_id
1 'polypeptide(L)'
;MILNKQVGVFLNLVHNKFKQYVSSIFQSQGFNITPEQFLVMDTLWDEGVLSQQQIADIIIKDKNSVVKLIDGLEEKKLVKRIPNSKDRRQNLIQVTPYAKSIQQEVTELAMEAVNLIIKEIPKKQMYDFIQVLSKMASNMNTDVNLKELAKRFPTKGTDQIKEIKSGLDKVRPDFDKIK
;
A
#
# COMPACT_ATOMS: atom_id res chain seq x y z
N MET A 1 -8.65 -2.20 -30.20
CA MET A 1 -8.93 -3.54 -29.62
C MET A 1 -7.72 -4.22 -28.98
N ILE A 2 -6.50 -4.02 -29.48
CA ILE A 2 -5.25 -4.56 -28.91
C ILE A 2 -4.92 -3.89 -27.57
N LEU A 3 -5.07 -2.57 -27.47
CA LEU A 3 -4.75 -1.78 -26.26
C LEU A 3 -5.52 -2.26 -25.02
N ASN A 4 -6.80 -2.58 -25.16
CA ASN A 4 -7.64 -3.00 -24.02
C ASN A 4 -7.22 -4.36 -23.43
N LYS A 5 -6.75 -5.30 -24.27
CA LYS A 5 -6.20 -6.57 -23.79
C LYS A 5 -4.85 -6.37 -23.10
N GLN A 6 -4.03 -5.47 -23.63
CA GLN A 6 -2.71 -5.18 -23.07
C GLN A 6 -2.79 -4.57 -21.66
N VAL A 7 -3.74 -3.67 -21.40
CA VAL A 7 -3.87 -3.01 -20.09
C VAL A 7 -3.99 -4.02 -18.94
N GLY A 8 -4.92 -4.98 -19.04
CA GLY A 8 -5.11 -5.98 -17.99
C GLY A 8 -3.90 -6.90 -17.80
N VAL A 9 -3.28 -7.32 -18.91
CA VAL A 9 -2.08 -8.18 -18.87
C VAL A 9 -0.90 -7.43 -18.24
N PHE A 10 -0.64 -6.17 -18.64
CA PHE A 10 0.46 -5.39 -18.10
C PHE A 10 0.26 -5.04 -16.64
N LEU A 11 -0.95 -4.67 -16.21
CA LEU A 11 -1.24 -4.40 -14.79
C LEU A 11 -0.94 -5.63 -13.93
N ASN A 12 -1.39 -6.82 -14.36
CA ASN A 12 -1.11 -8.06 -13.64
C ASN A 12 0.39 -8.40 -13.62
N LEU A 13 1.05 -8.32 -14.79
CA LEU A 13 2.48 -8.59 -14.91
C LEU A 13 3.31 -7.67 -14.02
N VAL A 14 3.08 -6.35 -14.12
CA VAL A 14 3.80 -5.34 -13.33
C VAL A 14 3.54 -5.54 -11.84
N HIS A 15 2.28 -5.78 -11.42
CA HIS A 15 1.94 -6.06 -10.03
C HIS A 15 2.71 -7.27 -9.48
N ASN A 16 2.71 -8.39 -10.22
CA ASN A 16 3.41 -9.60 -9.78
C ASN A 16 4.93 -9.40 -9.72
N LYS A 17 5.52 -8.72 -10.73
CA LYS A 17 6.95 -8.40 -10.74
C LYS A 17 7.35 -7.45 -9.64
N PHE A 18 6.54 -6.42 -9.37
CA PHE A 18 6.71 -5.52 -8.26
C PHE A 18 6.79 -6.28 -6.93
N LYS A 19 5.84 -7.16 -6.67
CA LYS A 19 5.82 -7.98 -5.45
C LYS A 19 7.06 -8.86 -5.31
N GLN A 20 7.44 -9.54 -6.39
CA GLN A 20 8.64 -10.38 -6.40
C GLN A 20 9.90 -9.57 -6.11
N TYR A 21 10.04 -8.40 -6.75
CA TYR A 21 11.21 -7.54 -6.60
C TYR A 21 11.33 -7.00 -5.17
N VAL A 22 10.25 -6.43 -4.62
CA VAL A 22 10.25 -5.93 -3.23
C VAL A 22 10.52 -7.05 -2.24
N SER A 23 9.94 -8.25 -2.44
CA SER A 23 10.24 -9.41 -1.61
C SER A 23 11.72 -9.80 -1.66
N SER A 24 12.34 -9.76 -2.85
CA SER A 24 13.77 -10.11 -2.98
C SER A 24 14.68 -9.11 -2.26
N ILE A 25 14.33 -7.82 -2.25
CA ILE A 25 15.06 -6.80 -1.48
C ILE A 25 14.97 -7.09 0.02
N PHE A 26 13.78 -7.35 0.55
CA PHE A 26 13.63 -7.70 1.97
C PHE A 26 14.44 -8.95 2.33
N GLN A 27 14.37 -10.01 1.51
CA GLN A 27 15.09 -11.25 1.74
C GLN A 27 16.60 -11.07 1.68
N SER A 28 17.12 -10.23 0.79
CA SER A 28 18.56 -9.97 0.68
C SER A 28 19.15 -9.33 1.93
N GLN A 29 18.31 -8.66 2.72
CA GLN A 29 18.68 -8.05 4.00
C GLN A 29 18.23 -8.89 5.22
N GLY A 30 17.84 -10.15 5.00
CA GLY A 30 17.46 -11.08 6.06
C GLY A 30 16.01 -10.96 6.56
N PHE A 31 15.19 -10.11 5.95
CA PHE A 31 13.77 -9.95 6.33
C PHE A 31 12.88 -10.87 5.50
N ASN A 32 12.39 -11.94 6.12
CA ASN A 32 11.44 -12.85 5.49
C ASN A 32 10.00 -12.31 5.60
N ILE A 33 9.72 -11.21 4.91
CA ILE A 33 8.38 -10.58 4.84
C ILE A 33 7.97 -10.37 3.38
N THR A 34 6.67 -10.43 3.13
CA THR A 34 6.11 -10.09 1.81
C THR A 34 5.69 -8.62 1.76
N PRO A 35 5.53 -8.01 0.58
CA PRO A 35 5.02 -6.65 0.47
C PRO A 35 3.66 -6.45 1.12
N GLU A 36 2.78 -7.46 1.07
CA GLU A 36 1.49 -7.40 1.74
C GLU A 36 1.61 -7.50 3.27
N GLN A 37 2.55 -8.29 3.78
CA GLN A 37 2.86 -8.33 5.19
C GLN A 37 3.48 -7.02 5.68
N PHE A 38 4.36 -6.42 4.87
CA PHE A 38 4.89 -5.08 5.14
C PHE A 38 3.76 -4.05 5.27
N LEU A 39 2.79 -4.08 4.35
CA LEU A 39 1.65 -3.16 4.39
C LEU A 39 0.82 -3.28 5.68
N VAL A 40 0.62 -4.50 6.19
CA VAL A 40 -0.04 -4.73 7.49
C VAL A 40 0.80 -4.15 8.64
N MET A 41 2.12 -4.38 8.62
CA MET A 41 3.02 -3.86 9.66
C MET A 41 3.07 -2.33 9.63
N ASP A 42 3.19 -1.73 8.45
CA ASP A 42 3.22 -0.29 8.23
C ASP A 42 1.94 0.38 8.78
N THR A 43 0.78 -0.21 8.48
CA THR A 43 -0.51 0.22 9.05
C THR A 43 -0.51 0.16 10.58
N LEU A 44 0.03 -0.91 11.17
CA LEU A 44 0.10 -1.08 12.63
C LEU A 44 1.15 -0.16 13.29
N TRP A 45 2.20 0.21 12.59
CA TRP A 45 3.18 1.18 13.07
C TRP A 45 2.62 2.60 13.11
N ASP A 46 1.80 2.96 12.14
CA ASP A 46 1.20 4.29 12.04
C ASP A 46 -0.03 4.45 12.93
N GLU A 47 -0.95 3.47 12.91
CA GLU A 47 -2.25 3.56 13.59
C GLU A 47 -2.26 2.89 14.98
N GLY A 48 -1.25 2.08 15.28
CA GLY A 48 -1.15 1.35 16.54
C GLY A 48 -1.93 0.04 16.54
N VAL A 49 -2.66 -0.22 17.62
CA VAL A 49 -3.38 -1.49 17.84
C VAL A 49 -4.73 -1.46 17.14
N LEU A 50 -4.96 -2.41 16.23
CA LEU A 50 -6.16 -2.48 15.39
C LEU A 50 -6.79 -3.87 15.43
N SER A 51 -8.10 -3.95 15.14
CA SER A 51 -8.78 -5.21 14.83
C SER A 51 -8.44 -5.66 13.40
N GLN A 52 -8.62 -6.95 13.12
CA GLN A 52 -8.45 -7.51 11.76
C GLN A 52 -9.35 -6.81 10.73
N GLN A 53 -10.56 -6.42 11.11
CA GLN A 53 -11.47 -5.70 10.23
C GLN A 53 -10.95 -4.30 9.91
N GLN A 54 -10.49 -3.54 10.90
CA GLN A 54 -9.91 -2.22 10.67
C GLN A 54 -8.69 -2.29 9.76
N ILE A 55 -7.82 -3.29 9.94
CA ILE A 55 -6.68 -3.51 9.03
C ILE A 55 -7.19 -3.77 7.60
N ALA A 56 -8.19 -4.66 7.45
CA ALA A 56 -8.76 -5.01 6.16
C ALA A 56 -9.33 -3.78 5.43
N ASP A 57 -10.05 -2.93 6.15
CA ASP A 57 -10.64 -1.70 5.62
C ASP A 57 -9.56 -0.69 5.19
N ILE A 58 -8.47 -0.56 5.98
CA ILE A 58 -7.37 0.37 5.69
C ILE A 58 -6.59 -0.08 4.45
N ILE A 59 -6.19 -1.36 4.37
CA ILE A 59 -5.37 -1.86 3.26
C ILE A 59 -6.19 -2.31 2.05
N ILE A 60 -7.51 -2.16 2.11
CA ILE A 60 -8.47 -2.52 1.04
C ILE A 60 -8.30 -3.99 0.60
N LYS A 61 -8.37 -4.88 1.58
CA LYS A 61 -8.35 -6.33 1.36
C LYS A 61 -9.54 -6.99 2.05
N ASP A 62 -9.91 -8.16 1.54
CA ASP A 62 -10.90 -8.98 2.23
C ASP A 62 -10.36 -9.52 3.57
N LYS A 63 -11.25 -9.72 4.51
CA LYS A 63 -10.92 -10.13 5.87
C LYS A 63 -10.15 -11.47 5.92
N ASN A 64 -10.49 -12.43 5.06
CA ASN A 64 -9.84 -13.74 5.07
C ASN A 64 -8.39 -13.65 4.60
N SER A 65 -8.11 -12.80 3.60
CA SER A 65 -6.75 -12.50 3.16
C SER A 65 -5.94 -11.84 4.28
N VAL A 66 -6.53 -10.90 5.02
CA VAL A 66 -5.87 -10.24 6.16
C VAL A 66 -5.58 -11.23 7.28
N VAL A 67 -6.49 -12.15 7.58
CA VAL A 67 -6.25 -13.23 8.58
C VAL A 67 -5.00 -14.01 8.22
N LYS A 68 -4.85 -14.46 6.97
CA LYS A 68 -3.67 -15.21 6.51
C LYS A 68 -2.36 -14.40 6.61
N LEU A 69 -2.44 -13.09 6.32
CA LEU A 69 -1.26 -12.21 6.47
C LEU A 69 -0.85 -12.08 7.94
N ILE A 70 -1.82 -11.92 8.84
CA ILE A 70 -1.60 -11.83 10.28
C ILE A 70 -1.07 -13.15 10.83
N ASP A 71 -1.62 -14.30 10.42
CA ASP A 71 -1.13 -15.61 10.83
C ASP A 71 0.37 -15.77 10.48
N GLY A 72 0.74 -15.46 9.23
CA GLY A 72 2.15 -15.51 8.82
C GLY A 72 3.05 -14.48 9.50
N LEU A 73 2.53 -13.32 9.93
CA LEU A 73 3.27 -12.35 10.73
C LEU A 73 3.43 -12.80 12.18
N GLU A 74 2.42 -13.46 12.75
CA GLU A 74 2.45 -14.01 14.10
C GLU A 74 3.42 -15.19 14.23
N GLU A 75 3.45 -16.09 13.24
CA GLU A 75 4.45 -17.16 13.12
C GLU A 75 5.88 -16.59 13.10
N LYS A 76 6.09 -15.46 12.45
CA LYS A 76 7.38 -14.74 12.39
C LYS A 76 7.65 -13.88 13.64
N LYS A 77 6.75 -13.90 14.62
CA LYS A 77 6.83 -13.10 15.86
C LYS A 77 6.91 -11.59 15.62
N LEU A 78 6.33 -11.11 14.51
CA LEU A 78 6.28 -9.68 14.16
C LEU A 78 5.04 -9.01 14.73
N VAL A 79 3.94 -9.75 14.83
CA VAL A 79 2.71 -9.28 15.49
C VAL A 79 2.25 -10.30 16.52
N LYS A 80 1.33 -9.89 17.38
CA LYS A 80 0.62 -10.75 18.33
C LYS A 80 -0.85 -10.36 18.40
N ARG A 81 -1.70 -11.34 18.68
CA ARG A 81 -3.10 -11.13 19.02
C ARG A 81 -3.26 -10.85 20.50
N ILE A 82 -4.02 -9.83 20.84
CA ILE A 82 -4.37 -9.48 22.22
C ILE A 82 -5.89 -9.43 22.37
N PRO A 83 -6.44 -9.81 23.53
CA PRO A 83 -7.88 -9.72 23.78
C PRO A 83 -8.39 -8.29 23.66
N ASN A 84 -9.54 -8.11 23.02
CA ASN A 84 -10.25 -6.83 23.00
C ASN A 84 -11.11 -6.72 24.26
N SER A 85 -10.80 -5.78 25.15
CA SER A 85 -11.56 -5.55 26.38
C SER A 85 -13.00 -5.09 26.14
N LYS A 86 -13.27 -4.48 24.98
CA LYS A 86 -14.60 -3.96 24.61
C LYS A 86 -15.46 -4.99 23.89
N ASP A 87 -14.84 -5.94 23.17
CA ASP A 87 -15.55 -7.04 22.49
C ASP A 87 -14.69 -8.31 22.51
N ARG A 88 -15.01 -9.22 23.42
CA ARG A 88 -14.27 -10.49 23.61
C ARG A 88 -14.34 -11.45 22.41
N ARG A 89 -15.19 -11.18 21.43
CA ARG A 89 -15.29 -11.99 20.19
C ARG A 89 -14.24 -11.60 19.16
N GLN A 90 -13.51 -10.50 19.39
CA GLN A 90 -12.52 -9.97 18.47
C GLN A 90 -11.18 -9.86 19.16
N ASN A 91 -10.14 -10.27 18.47
CA ASN A 91 -8.77 -9.97 18.87
C ASN A 91 -8.30 -8.68 18.21
N LEU A 92 -7.50 -7.93 18.93
CA LEU A 92 -6.73 -6.83 18.41
C LEU A 92 -5.34 -7.31 18.02
N ILE A 93 -4.74 -6.66 17.04
CA ILE A 93 -3.43 -6.97 16.51
C ILE A 93 -2.46 -5.88 16.95
N GLN A 94 -1.33 -6.29 17.50
CA GLN A 94 -0.28 -5.41 17.99
C GLN A 94 1.07 -5.86 17.46
N VAL A 95 1.90 -4.92 17.01
CA VAL A 95 3.30 -5.21 16.66
C VAL A 95 4.09 -5.59 17.90
N THR A 96 5.05 -6.50 17.76
CA THR A 96 5.94 -6.91 18.84
C THR A 96 7.05 -5.86 19.06
N PRO A 97 7.76 -5.89 20.21
CA PRO A 97 8.94 -5.04 20.41
C PRO A 97 10.00 -5.25 19.32
N TYR A 98 10.20 -6.50 18.86
CA TYR A 98 11.10 -6.80 17.75
C TYR A 98 10.64 -6.13 16.45
N ALA A 99 9.37 -6.23 16.08
CA ALA A 99 8.85 -5.55 14.91
C ALA A 99 9.01 -4.03 14.99
N LYS A 100 8.91 -3.45 16.19
CA LYS A 100 9.19 -2.01 16.39
C LYS A 100 10.66 -1.67 16.18
N SER A 101 11.58 -2.52 16.63
CA SER A 101 13.03 -2.25 16.49
C SER A 101 13.52 -2.29 15.05
N ILE A 102 12.85 -3.04 14.17
CA ILE A 102 13.19 -3.13 12.73
C ILE A 102 12.38 -2.18 11.85
N GLN A 103 11.46 -1.39 12.41
CA GLN A 103 10.55 -0.52 11.64
C GLN A 103 11.30 0.39 10.67
N GLN A 104 12.27 1.12 11.15
CA GLN A 104 13.01 2.09 10.33
C GLN A 104 13.71 1.40 9.16
N GLU A 105 14.46 0.34 9.45
CA GLU A 105 15.23 -0.39 8.45
C GLU A 105 14.34 -0.99 7.35
N VAL A 106 13.26 -1.65 7.74
CA VAL A 106 12.33 -2.27 6.79
C VAL A 106 11.59 -1.21 5.95
N THR A 107 11.25 -0.07 6.55
CA THR A 107 10.61 1.04 5.84
C THR A 107 11.57 1.66 4.82
N GLU A 108 12.83 1.87 5.19
CA GLU A 108 13.87 2.39 4.28
C GLU A 108 14.09 1.44 3.11
N LEU A 109 14.18 0.13 3.34
CA LEU A 109 14.29 -0.88 2.29
C LEU A 109 13.09 -0.89 1.33
N ALA A 110 11.87 -0.74 1.86
CA ALA A 110 10.68 -0.64 1.03
C ALA A 110 10.72 0.60 0.13
N MET A 111 11.14 1.75 0.67
CA MET A 111 11.28 3.00 -0.09
C MET A 111 12.39 2.88 -1.15
N GLU A 112 13.52 2.30 -0.81
CA GLU A 112 14.62 2.07 -1.75
C GLU A 112 14.19 1.16 -2.91
N ALA A 113 13.50 0.06 -2.63
CA ALA A 113 12.96 -0.83 -3.64
C ALA A 113 12.04 -0.11 -4.62
N VAL A 114 11.14 0.73 -4.12
CA VAL A 114 10.25 1.54 -4.97
C VAL A 114 11.04 2.57 -5.80
N ASN A 115 12.00 3.26 -5.19
CA ASN A 115 12.85 4.24 -5.88
C ASN A 115 13.64 3.60 -7.02
N LEU A 116 14.13 2.38 -6.84
CA LEU A 116 14.81 1.63 -7.91
C LEU A 116 13.87 1.24 -9.05
N ILE A 117 12.63 0.85 -8.73
CA ILE A 117 11.61 0.50 -9.75
C ILE A 117 11.24 1.71 -10.60
N ILE A 118 11.12 2.90 -10.00
CA ILE A 118 10.72 4.12 -10.71
C ILE A 118 11.92 4.94 -11.23
N LYS A 119 13.14 4.43 -11.06
CA LYS A 119 14.36 5.08 -11.53
C LYS A 119 14.25 5.44 -13.02
N GLU A 120 14.71 6.64 -13.38
CA GLU A 120 14.69 7.16 -14.75
C GLU A 120 13.31 7.43 -15.35
N ILE A 121 12.22 7.22 -14.58
CA ILE A 121 10.88 7.62 -15.02
C ILE A 121 10.68 9.10 -14.64
N PRO A 122 10.42 9.98 -15.62
CA PRO A 122 10.19 11.40 -15.33
C PRO A 122 9.01 11.60 -14.37
N LYS A 123 9.14 12.50 -13.41
CA LYS A 123 8.09 12.80 -12.42
C LYS A 123 6.73 13.06 -13.09
N LYS A 124 6.71 13.81 -14.20
CA LYS A 124 5.48 14.08 -14.94
C LYS A 124 4.79 12.78 -15.38
N GLN A 125 5.53 11.81 -15.91
CA GLN A 125 4.95 10.54 -16.34
C GLN A 125 4.40 9.73 -15.17
N MET A 126 5.05 9.79 -14.00
CA MET A 126 4.51 9.17 -12.78
C MET A 126 3.20 9.82 -12.34
N TYR A 127 3.07 11.15 -12.44
CA TYR A 127 1.81 11.82 -12.16
C TYR A 127 0.70 11.41 -13.13
N ASP A 128 1.00 11.43 -14.43
CA ASP A 128 0.05 11.04 -15.47
C ASP A 128 -0.41 9.59 -15.25
N PHE A 129 0.52 8.69 -14.90
CA PHE A 129 0.21 7.29 -14.59
C PHE A 129 -0.72 7.14 -13.38
N ILE A 130 -0.46 7.84 -12.28
CA ILE A 130 -1.31 7.83 -11.07
C ILE A 130 -2.70 8.35 -11.41
N GLN A 131 -2.82 9.39 -12.23
CA GLN A 131 -4.11 9.92 -12.66
C GLN A 131 -4.90 8.91 -13.50
N VAL A 132 -4.23 8.21 -14.42
CA VAL A 132 -4.86 7.16 -15.21
C VAL A 132 -5.37 6.03 -14.30
N LEU A 133 -4.56 5.56 -13.35
CA LEU A 133 -4.99 4.55 -12.38
C LEU A 133 -6.17 5.02 -11.54
N SER A 134 -6.17 6.30 -11.11
CA SER A 134 -7.27 6.92 -10.37
C SER A 134 -8.56 6.90 -11.19
N LYS A 135 -8.47 7.26 -12.47
CA LYS A 135 -9.62 7.24 -13.37
C LYS A 135 -10.14 5.84 -13.62
N MET A 136 -9.24 4.85 -13.79
CA MET A 136 -9.61 3.45 -13.92
C MET A 136 -10.36 2.96 -12.69
N ALA A 137 -9.86 3.25 -11.48
CA ALA A 137 -10.53 2.91 -10.23
C ALA A 137 -11.94 3.54 -10.14
N SER A 138 -12.05 4.82 -10.46
CA SER A 138 -13.34 5.52 -10.51
C SER A 138 -14.34 4.90 -11.49
N ASN A 139 -13.87 4.46 -12.66
CA ASN A 139 -14.73 3.83 -13.67
C ASN A 139 -15.23 2.43 -13.25
N MET A 140 -14.55 1.78 -12.30
CA MET A 140 -14.96 0.48 -11.76
C MET A 140 -15.98 0.60 -10.61
N ASN A 141 -16.55 1.80 -10.36
CA ASN A 141 -17.46 2.07 -9.25
C ASN A 141 -16.94 1.58 -7.89
N THR A 142 -15.63 1.63 -7.70
CA THR A 142 -15.04 1.34 -6.41
C THR A 142 -15.08 2.62 -5.59
N ASP A 143 -15.54 2.52 -4.33
CA ASP A 143 -15.48 3.60 -3.34
C ASP A 143 -14.02 3.95 -2.95
N VAL A 144 -13.06 3.51 -3.77
CA VAL A 144 -11.63 3.75 -3.58
C VAL A 144 -11.32 5.19 -3.94
N ASN A 145 -11.39 6.06 -2.95
CA ASN A 145 -10.89 7.41 -3.07
C ASN A 145 -9.36 7.40 -2.94
N LEU A 146 -8.65 7.45 -4.08
CA LEU A 146 -7.18 7.46 -4.06
C LEU A 146 -6.58 8.69 -3.35
N LYS A 147 -7.32 9.80 -3.25
CA LYS A 147 -6.93 10.95 -2.41
C LYS A 147 -6.97 10.60 -0.93
N GLU A 148 -7.94 9.80 -0.52
CA GLU A 148 -8.06 9.27 0.84
C GLU A 148 -6.96 8.23 1.12
N LEU A 149 -6.68 7.35 0.17
CA LEU A 149 -5.55 6.43 0.23
C LEU A 149 -4.20 7.14 0.34
N ALA A 150 -3.96 8.16 -0.46
CA ALA A 150 -2.73 8.95 -0.39
C ALA A 150 -2.56 9.67 0.97
N LYS A 151 -3.66 9.98 1.67
CA LYS A 151 -3.61 10.50 3.05
C LYS A 151 -3.30 9.41 4.07
N ARG A 152 -3.76 8.18 3.82
CA ARG A 152 -3.54 7.03 4.73
C ARG A 152 -2.13 6.46 4.66
N PHE A 153 -1.43 6.66 3.55
CA PHE A 153 -0.03 6.28 3.37
C PHE A 153 0.84 7.53 3.15
N PRO A 154 0.98 8.40 4.17
CA PRO A 154 1.84 9.57 4.06
C PRO A 154 3.28 9.10 3.95
N THR A 155 3.91 9.36 2.82
CA THR A 155 5.36 9.21 2.71
C THR A 155 6.01 10.19 3.69
N LYS A 156 6.72 9.68 4.68
CA LYS A 156 7.60 10.49 5.54
C LYS A 156 8.73 11.05 4.70
N GLY A 157 8.45 12.16 4.04
CA GLY A 157 9.34 12.83 3.10
C GLY A 157 8.57 13.94 2.40
N THR A 158 8.24 14.96 3.15
CA THR A 158 7.11 15.90 3.03
C THR A 158 7.09 16.83 1.83
N ASP A 159 8.12 16.89 0.98
CA ASP A 159 8.13 17.86 -0.13
C ASP A 159 7.45 17.30 -1.40
N GLN A 160 7.46 16.01 -1.61
CA GLN A 160 6.84 15.39 -2.79
C GLN A 160 5.30 15.38 -2.75
N ILE A 161 4.69 15.29 -1.55
CA ILE A 161 3.23 15.30 -1.40
C ILE A 161 2.63 16.68 -1.64
N LYS A 162 3.33 17.76 -1.31
CA LYS A 162 2.89 19.12 -1.65
C LYS A 162 2.80 19.33 -3.16
N GLU A 163 3.76 18.80 -3.91
CA GLU A 163 3.74 18.83 -5.37
C GLU A 163 2.60 17.95 -5.96
N ILE A 164 2.37 16.75 -5.42
CA ILE A 164 1.24 15.87 -5.83
C ILE A 164 -0.10 16.58 -5.57
N LYS A 165 -0.30 17.16 -4.39
CA LYS A 165 -1.52 17.92 -4.08
C LYS A 165 -1.70 19.12 -5.00
N SER A 166 -0.65 19.90 -5.24
CA SER A 166 -0.67 21.03 -6.15
C SER A 166 -0.96 20.63 -7.62
N GLY A 167 -0.47 19.46 -8.05
CA GLY A 167 -0.75 18.91 -9.38
C GLY A 167 -2.19 18.40 -9.53
N LEU A 168 -2.74 17.77 -8.50
CA LEU A 168 -4.12 17.25 -8.49
C LEU A 168 -5.17 18.38 -8.42
N ASP A 169 -4.84 19.50 -7.75
CA ASP A 169 -5.74 20.67 -7.65
C ASP A 169 -5.75 21.53 -8.92
N LYS A 170 -4.70 21.46 -9.76
CA LYS A 170 -4.60 22.20 -11.02
C LYS A 170 -5.28 21.51 -12.22
N VAL A 171 -5.62 20.25 -12.10
CA VAL A 171 -6.31 19.48 -13.15
C VAL A 171 -7.78 19.35 -12.77
N ARG A 172 -8.54 20.43 -12.92
CA ARG A 172 -9.99 20.35 -13.19
C ARG A 172 -10.14 20.22 -14.70
N PRO A 173 -10.50 19.06 -15.25
CA PRO A 173 -10.87 18.99 -16.64
C PRO A 173 -12.27 19.59 -16.79
N ASP A 174 -12.35 20.55 -17.70
CA ASP A 174 -13.61 21.09 -18.21
C ASP A 174 -14.20 20.02 -19.17
N PHE A 175 -14.91 19.05 -18.61
CA PHE A 175 -15.50 17.93 -19.36
C PHE A 175 -16.79 18.29 -20.10
N ASP A 176 -17.25 19.54 -20.03
CA ASP A 176 -18.47 19.99 -20.72
C ASP A 176 -18.26 20.38 -22.19
N LYS A 177 -17.06 20.21 -22.75
CA LYS A 177 -16.72 20.60 -24.13
C LYS A 177 -16.45 19.47 -25.11
N ILE A 178 -16.76 18.23 -24.78
CA ILE A 178 -16.67 17.13 -25.74
C ILE A 178 -18.08 16.54 -25.91
N LYS A 179 -18.87 17.19 -26.77
CA LYS A 179 -20.01 16.60 -27.47
C LYS A 179 -19.57 16.23 -28.88
#